data_41d22d23c844de1b229facd3fb18689c
#
_entry.id   41d22d23c844de1b229facd3fb18689c
#
_cell.length_a   1.000
_cell.length_b   1.000
_cell.length_c   1.000
_cell.angle_alpha   90.00
_cell.angle_beta   90.00
_cell.angle_gamma   90.00
#
_symmetry.space_group_name_H-M   'P 1'
#
loop_
_entity.id
_entity.type
_entity.pdbx_description
1 polymer ?
#
loop_
_entity_poly.entity_id
_entity_poly.type
_entity_poly.pdbx_seq_one_letter_code
_entity_poly.pdbx_strand_id
1 'polypeptide(L)'
;MLVRSFFGLLLVLFCTTVLTAQDVIKLYEGKAPGSESWTWSEAYIEKTAWNTPVVFNVSDPTLTVIKPEAGKANGTAVVICPGGGFFALSIENEGLGVARWLATKGVTCFVLKYRLAKASGDDPIKDFNASFGDKDLQAKQTASIPMAIADGKQAIAYVRKNAAQLGVDPNKIGIMGFSAGGTVAGSAGFGYTAENKPDFVAPIYAFLPPEMQGAVAADAPPMFIAVASDDQIGLQTHSVAL
;
A
#
# COMPACT_ATOMS: atom_id res chain seq x y z
N MET A 1 52.13 55.64 4.54
CA MET A 1 50.80 55.27 5.08
C MET A 1 50.18 54.27 4.11
N LEU A 2 50.32 52.95 4.38
CA LEU A 2 49.78 51.89 3.51
C LEU A 2 48.44 51.40 4.11
N VAL A 3 47.37 51.61 3.36
CA VAL A 3 46.05 51.08 3.68
C VAL A 3 45.95 49.67 3.11
N ARG A 4 45.90 48.65 4.02
CA ARG A 4 45.65 47.26 3.65
C ARG A 4 44.12 47.05 3.62
N SER A 5 43.55 46.86 2.43
CA SER A 5 42.14 46.44 2.23
C SER A 5 42.06 44.94 2.45
N PHE A 6 41.33 44.51 3.48
CA PHE A 6 40.94 43.14 3.67
C PHE A 6 39.67 42.85 2.87
N PHE A 7 39.82 42.05 1.80
CA PHE A 7 38.66 41.52 1.07
C PHE A 7 38.24 40.20 1.78
N GLY A 8 37.17 40.26 2.58
CA GLY A 8 36.56 39.10 3.16
C GLY A 8 35.74 38.33 2.09
N LEU A 9 36.18 37.13 1.75
CA LEU A 9 35.45 36.22 0.86
C LEU A 9 34.31 35.56 1.66
N LEU A 10 33.06 35.99 1.44
CA LEU A 10 31.86 35.37 2.01
C LEU A 10 31.52 34.08 1.25
N LEU A 11 31.86 32.93 1.82
CA LEU A 11 31.52 31.64 1.23
C LEU A 11 30.05 31.33 1.59
N VAL A 12 29.13 31.57 0.62
CA VAL A 12 27.73 31.17 0.73
C VAL A 12 27.61 29.67 0.42
N LEU A 13 27.45 28.83 1.47
CA LEU A 13 27.12 27.43 1.30
C LEU A 13 25.67 27.32 0.79
N PHE A 14 25.51 27.06 -0.49
CA PHE A 14 24.22 26.66 -1.06
C PHE A 14 23.93 25.21 -0.62
N CYS A 15 23.09 25.05 0.39
CA CYS A 15 22.53 23.75 0.76
C CYS A 15 21.46 23.40 -0.29
N THR A 16 21.83 22.68 -1.35
CA THR A 16 20.88 22.14 -2.32
C THR A 16 20.17 20.98 -1.68
N THR A 17 18.93 21.20 -1.22
CA THR A 17 18.02 20.08 -0.91
C THR A 17 17.69 19.38 -2.21
N VAL A 18 18.31 18.22 -2.44
CA VAL A 18 17.91 17.32 -3.52
C VAL A 18 16.55 16.75 -3.14
N LEU A 19 15.50 17.28 -3.76
CA LEU A 19 14.19 16.65 -3.71
C LEU A 19 14.30 15.36 -4.52
N THR A 20 14.55 14.23 -3.86
CA THR A 20 14.52 12.93 -4.53
C THR A 20 13.07 12.64 -4.89
N ALA A 21 12.77 12.60 -6.19
CA ALA A 21 11.51 12.08 -6.67
C ALA A 21 11.33 10.66 -6.10
N GLN A 22 10.15 10.36 -5.55
CA GLN A 22 9.85 9.02 -5.09
C GLN A 22 9.91 8.05 -6.27
N ASP A 23 10.67 6.97 -6.13
CA ASP A 23 10.72 5.93 -7.15
C ASP A 23 9.34 5.25 -7.24
N VAL A 24 8.68 5.38 -8.39
CA VAL A 24 7.39 4.72 -8.66
C VAL A 24 7.62 3.60 -9.67
N ILE A 25 7.22 2.40 -9.29
CA ILE A 25 7.37 1.18 -10.08
C ILE A 25 5.99 0.79 -10.62
N LYS A 26 5.86 0.59 -11.92
CA LYS A 26 4.69 -0.06 -12.52
C LYS A 26 4.71 -1.55 -12.18
N LEU A 27 3.59 -2.06 -11.66
CA LEU A 27 3.51 -3.45 -11.22
C LEU A 27 3.38 -4.45 -12.38
N TYR A 28 2.86 -4.00 -13.52
CA TYR A 28 2.71 -4.78 -14.76
C TYR A 28 3.34 -4.02 -15.93
N GLU A 29 3.90 -4.75 -16.90
CA GLU A 29 4.49 -4.15 -18.12
C GLU A 29 3.45 -3.50 -19.04
N GLY A 30 2.19 -3.96 -18.96
CA GLY A 30 1.04 -3.44 -19.70
C GLY A 30 -0.15 -3.21 -18.80
N LYS A 31 -1.36 -3.36 -19.34
CA LYS A 31 -2.58 -3.37 -18.52
C LYS A 31 -2.57 -4.59 -17.60
N ALA A 32 -3.02 -4.40 -16.36
CA ALA A 32 -3.13 -5.48 -15.41
C ALA A 32 -4.20 -6.50 -15.85
N PRO A 33 -3.98 -7.82 -15.69
CA PRO A 33 -4.92 -8.85 -16.11
C PRO A 33 -6.32 -8.66 -15.52
N GLY A 34 -7.34 -8.70 -16.36
CA GLY A 34 -8.75 -8.50 -15.98
C GLY A 34 -9.21 -7.03 -15.97
N SER A 35 -8.33 -6.08 -16.28
CA SER A 35 -8.66 -4.66 -16.40
C SER A 35 -8.22 -4.05 -17.75
N GLU A 36 -8.00 -4.87 -18.77
CA GLU A 36 -7.50 -4.46 -20.08
C GLU A 36 -8.43 -3.45 -20.75
N SER A 37 -9.75 -3.57 -20.54
CA SER A 37 -10.77 -2.67 -21.08
C SER A 37 -10.98 -1.40 -20.27
N TRP A 38 -10.30 -1.23 -19.14
CA TRP A 38 -10.49 -0.06 -18.30
C TRP A 38 -9.85 1.18 -18.94
N THR A 39 -10.66 2.24 -19.09
CA THR A 39 -10.27 3.47 -19.81
C THR A 39 -10.18 4.71 -18.92
N TRP A 40 -10.57 4.59 -17.66
CA TRP A 40 -10.49 5.71 -16.72
C TRP A 40 -9.09 5.90 -16.15
N SER A 41 -8.83 7.10 -15.70
CA SER A 41 -7.57 7.47 -15.06
C SER A 41 -7.73 7.60 -13.55
N GLU A 42 -6.65 7.32 -12.86
CA GLU A 42 -6.49 7.60 -11.44
C GLU A 42 -6.74 9.09 -11.15
N ALA A 43 -7.35 9.35 -10.00
CA ALA A 43 -7.59 10.70 -9.50
C ALA A 43 -7.20 10.82 -8.03
N TYR A 44 -7.03 12.06 -7.57
CA TYR A 44 -6.57 12.39 -6.22
C TYR A 44 -7.44 13.50 -5.63
N ILE A 45 -7.77 13.36 -4.34
CA ILE A 45 -8.48 14.38 -3.56
C ILE A 45 -7.65 14.68 -2.32
N GLU A 46 -7.27 15.95 -2.13
CA GLU A 46 -6.48 16.42 -0.99
C GLU A 46 -7.29 16.44 0.30
N LYS A 47 -8.53 16.93 0.24
CA LYS A 47 -9.39 17.12 1.42
C LYS A 47 -10.64 16.29 1.28
N THR A 48 -10.82 15.33 2.16
CA THR A 48 -11.95 14.40 2.17
C THR A 48 -12.68 14.42 3.51
N ALA A 49 -13.84 13.79 3.55
CA ALA A 49 -14.59 13.56 4.79
C ALA A 49 -13.83 12.69 5.81
N TRP A 50 -12.83 11.90 5.36
CA TRP A 50 -11.96 11.13 6.25
C TRP A 50 -10.79 11.94 6.81
N ASN A 51 -10.72 13.23 6.51
CA ASN A 51 -9.63 14.12 6.93
C ASN A 51 -8.23 13.61 6.52
N THR A 52 -8.15 12.92 5.39
CA THR A 52 -6.91 12.42 4.77
C THR A 52 -7.01 12.52 3.26
N PRO A 53 -5.89 12.74 2.55
CA PRO A 53 -5.87 12.62 1.10
C PRO A 53 -6.20 11.20 0.65
N VAL A 54 -6.91 11.07 -0.46
CA VAL A 54 -7.21 9.77 -1.07
C VAL A 54 -6.86 9.75 -2.55
N VAL A 55 -6.42 8.58 -3.01
CA VAL A 55 -6.33 8.21 -4.42
C VAL A 55 -7.50 7.32 -4.76
N PHE A 56 -8.11 7.48 -5.93
CA PHE A 56 -9.21 6.64 -6.39
C PHE A 56 -9.14 6.38 -7.90
N ASN A 57 -10.02 5.50 -8.40
CA ASN A 57 -10.02 5.10 -9.81
C ASN A 57 -8.68 4.48 -10.26
N VAL A 58 -7.97 3.77 -9.40
CA VAL A 58 -6.73 3.10 -9.78
C VAL A 58 -7.04 1.98 -10.77
N SER A 59 -6.51 2.08 -11.98
CA SER A 59 -6.60 1.08 -13.04
C SER A 59 -5.24 0.44 -13.36
N ASP A 60 -4.16 1.14 -13.09
CA ASP A 60 -2.79 0.73 -13.34
C ASP A 60 -2.02 0.66 -12.00
N PRO A 61 -1.87 -0.54 -11.41
CA PRO A 61 -1.21 -0.71 -10.12
C PRO A 61 0.25 -0.26 -10.12
N THR A 62 0.65 0.43 -9.05
CA THR A 62 2.02 0.92 -8.86
C THR A 62 2.51 0.72 -7.44
N LEU A 63 3.84 0.65 -7.28
CA LEU A 63 4.52 0.68 -5.99
C LEU A 63 5.29 1.98 -5.85
N THR A 64 5.01 2.74 -4.80
CA THR A 64 5.85 3.87 -4.39
C THR A 64 6.88 3.37 -3.39
N VAL A 65 8.17 3.57 -3.68
CA VAL A 65 9.27 3.06 -2.85
C VAL A 65 9.69 4.12 -1.83
N ILE A 66 9.71 3.74 -0.56
CA ILE A 66 10.24 4.54 0.54
C ILE A 66 11.39 3.76 1.18
N LYS A 67 12.60 4.30 1.05
CA LYS A 67 13.83 3.66 1.56
C LYS A 67 14.25 4.28 2.89
N PRO A 68 14.89 3.49 3.77
CA PRO A 68 15.64 4.01 4.91
C PRO A 68 16.74 4.99 4.46
N GLU A 69 17.18 5.81 5.40
CA GLU A 69 18.40 6.59 5.20
C GLU A 69 19.60 5.69 4.81
N ALA A 70 20.52 6.24 4.06
CA ALA A 70 21.70 5.50 3.59
C ALA A 70 22.43 4.82 4.77
N GLY A 71 22.71 3.53 4.64
CA GLY A 71 23.36 2.73 5.66
C GLY A 71 22.47 2.29 6.83
N LYS A 72 21.18 2.60 6.83
CA LYS A 72 20.22 2.20 7.88
C LYS A 72 19.34 1.01 7.51
N ALA A 73 19.34 0.59 6.26
CA ALA A 73 18.51 -0.54 5.80
C ALA A 73 18.93 -1.85 6.50
N ASN A 74 17.95 -2.60 7.01
CA ASN A 74 18.15 -3.89 7.69
C ASN A 74 17.83 -5.10 6.78
N GLY A 75 17.53 -4.85 5.50
CA GLY A 75 17.18 -5.85 4.50
C GLY A 75 15.70 -6.23 4.48
N THR A 76 14.92 -5.86 5.49
CA THR A 76 13.47 -6.15 5.50
C THR A 76 12.73 -5.28 4.51
N ALA A 77 11.75 -5.88 3.80
CA ALA A 77 10.83 -5.20 2.91
C ALA A 77 9.38 -5.38 3.36
N VAL A 78 8.54 -4.36 3.18
CA VAL A 78 7.09 -4.44 3.44
C VAL A 78 6.32 -3.82 2.29
N VAL A 79 5.40 -4.59 1.71
CA VAL A 79 4.35 -4.08 0.83
C VAL A 79 3.24 -3.53 1.72
N ILE A 80 2.86 -2.27 1.53
CA ILE A 80 1.83 -1.59 2.34
C ILE A 80 0.62 -1.34 1.46
N CYS A 81 -0.54 -1.86 1.90
CA CYS A 81 -1.83 -1.76 1.22
C CYS A 81 -2.74 -0.82 2.02
N PRO A 82 -2.95 0.44 1.59
CA PRO A 82 -3.86 1.36 2.26
C PRO A 82 -5.31 0.88 2.24
N GLY A 83 -6.11 1.27 3.21
CA GLY A 83 -7.55 1.05 3.21
C GLY A 83 -8.30 2.07 2.36
N GLY A 84 -9.62 1.92 2.31
CA GLY A 84 -10.51 2.81 1.56
C GLY A 84 -11.68 2.10 0.89
N GLY A 85 -12.11 0.96 1.42
CA GLY A 85 -13.32 0.25 0.98
C GLY A 85 -13.32 -0.21 -0.46
N PHE A 86 -12.16 -0.39 -1.09
CA PHE A 86 -11.98 -0.71 -2.52
C PHE A 86 -12.52 0.36 -3.48
N PHE A 87 -12.94 1.52 -3.02
CA PHE A 87 -13.27 2.69 -3.82
C PHE A 87 -12.18 3.76 -3.80
N ALA A 88 -11.39 3.80 -2.72
CA ALA A 88 -10.30 4.75 -2.51
C ALA A 88 -9.10 4.10 -1.84
N LEU A 89 -7.99 4.83 -1.76
CA LEU A 89 -6.82 4.52 -0.94
C LEU A 89 -6.53 5.71 -0.03
N SER A 90 -6.53 5.50 1.28
CA SER A 90 -6.04 6.45 2.30
C SER A 90 -4.52 6.56 2.20
N ILE A 91 -4.06 7.13 1.08
CA ILE A 91 -2.69 7.01 0.61
C ILE A 91 -1.66 7.61 1.56
N GLU A 92 -2.03 8.68 2.27
CA GLU A 92 -1.12 9.35 3.20
C GLU A 92 -1.10 8.65 4.56
N ASN A 93 -2.25 8.49 5.21
CA ASN A 93 -2.31 7.99 6.59
C ASN A 93 -1.96 6.51 6.70
N GLU A 94 -2.45 5.68 5.76
CA GLU A 94 -2.30 4.22 5.79
C GLU A 94 -1.29 3.70 4.76
N GLY A 95 -0.66 4.60 4.03
CA GLY A 95 0.35 4.31 3.03
C GLY A 95 1.69 5.00 3.33
N LEU A 96 1.86 6.20 2.80
CA LEU A 96 3.13 6.93 2.82
C LEU A 96 3.59 7.30 4.24
N GLY A 97 2.67 7.68 5.13
CA GLY A 97 2.99 8.00 6.52
C GLY A 97 3.55 6.79 7.27
N VAL A 98 2.89 5.63 7.13
CA VAL A 98 3.35 4.35 7.69
C VAL A 98 4.70 3.96 7.09
N ALA A 99 4.86 4.07 5.77
CA ALA A 99 6.10 3.77 5.08
C ALA A 99 7.28 4.62 5.58
N ARG A 100 7.08 5.92 5.73
CA ARG A 100 8.11 6.81 6.28
C ARG A 100 8.49 6.44 7.71
N TRP A 101 7.50 6.08 8.55
CA TRP A 101 7.78 5.64 9.92
C TRP A 101 8.58 4.33 9.95
N LEU A 102 8.19 3.33 9.15
CA LEU A 102 8.93 2.05 9.06
C LEU A 102 10.34 2.25 8.49
N ALA A 103 10.52 3.18 7.54
CA ALA A 103 11.84 3.52 7.01
C ALA A 103 12.79 4.03 8.10
N THR A 104 12.29 4.76 9.13
CA THR A 104 13.11 5.14 10.30
C THR A 104 13.58 3.94 11.12
N LYS A 105 12.95 2.77 10.95
CA LYS A 105 13.32 1.49 11.59
C LYS A 105 14.19 0.60 10.70
N GLY A 106 14.63 1.10 9.55
CA GLY A 106 15.48 0.38 8.62
C GLY A 106 14.74 -0.52 7.62
N VAL A 107 13.42 -0.42 7.54
CA VAL A 107 12.58 -1.22 6.65
C VAL A 107 12.36 -0.49 5.32
N THR A 108 12.61 -1.16 4.20
CA THR A 108 12.25 -0.64 2.87
C THR A 108 10.77 -0.91 2.61
N CYS A 109 10.01 0.13 2.27
CA CYS A 109 8.57 0.05 2.10
C CYS A 109 8.15 0.27 0.65
N PHE A 110 7.12 -0.46 0.25
CA PHE A 110 6.51 -0.43 -1.08
C PHE A 110 5.02 -0.15 -0.91
N VAL A 111 4.61 1.12 -1.04
CA VAL A 111 3.20 1.49 -0.92
C VAL A 111 2.49 1.13 -2.22
N LEU A 112 1.56 0.18 -2.13
CA LEU A 112 0.83 -0.34 -3.28
C LEU A 112 -0.44 0.49 -3.53
N LYS A 113 -0.56 1.03 -4.74
CA LYS A 113 -1.83 1.44 -5.29
C LYS A 113 -2.39 0.25 -6.06
N TYR A 114 -3.28 -0.51 -5.43
CA TYR A 114 -3.97 -1.65 -6.04
C TYR A 114 -5.24 -1.19 -6.76
N ARG A 115 -5.74 -2.01 -7.70
CA ARG A 115 -6.94 -1.70 -8.49
C ARG A 115 -8.18 -1.53 -7.62
N LEU A 116 -8.99 -0.56 -7.99
CA LEU A 116 -10.19 -0.15 -7.27
C LEU A 116 -11.42 -0.24 -8.16
N ALA A 117 -12.59 -0.36 -7.53
CA ALA A 117 -13.86 -0.12 -8.20
C ALA A 117 -13.86 1.31 -8.75
N LYS A 118 -14.42 1.49 -9.98
CA LYS A 118 -14.59 2.82 -10.54
C LYS A 118 -15.61 3.60 -9.74
N ALA A 119 -15.24 4.77 -9.25
CA ALA A 119 -16.16 5.67 -8.60
C ALA A 119 -17.23 6.18 -9.56
N SER A 120 -18.44 6.39 -9.04
CA SER A 120 -19.59 6.88 -9.82
C SER A 120 -19.48 8.38 -10.13
N GLY A 121 -18.67 9.11 -9.34
CA GLY A 121 -18.44 10.55 -9.45
C GLY A 121 -17.08 10.95 -8.91
N ASP A 122 -16.98 12.18 -8.43
CA ASP A 122 -15.72 12.79 -7.97
C ASP A 122 -15.43 12.53 -6.47
N ASP A 123 -16.34 11.85 -5.78
CA ASP A 123 -16.20 11.57 -4.34
C ASP A 123 -16.37 10.06 -4.06
N PRO A 124 -15.28 9.30 -4.01
CA PRO A 124 -15.31 7.85 -3.79
C PRO A 124 -15.79 7.48 -2.38
N ILE A 125 -15.75 8.40 -1.41
CA ILE A 125 -16.23 8.16 -0.05
C ILE A 125 -17.74 8.08 -0.01
N LYS A 126 -18.44 8.85 -0.86
CA LYS A 126 -19.90 8.71 -1.02
C LYS A 126 -20.26 7.33 -1.54
N ASP A 127 -19.53 6.83 -2.54
CA ASP A 127 -19.77 5.48 -3.08
C ASP A 127 -19.50 4.41 -2.02
N PHE A 128 -18.42 4.52 -1.25
CA PHE A 128 -18.14 3.63 -0.13
C PHE A 128 -19.28 3.64 0.89
N ASN A 129 -19.73 4.80 1.35
CA ASN A 129 -20.81 4.90 2.33
C ASN A 129 -22.15 4.36 1.78
N ALA A 130 -22.43 4.62 0.51
CA ALA A 130 -23.64 4.15 -0.14
C ALA A 130 -23.61 2.63 -0.39
N SER A 131 -22.45 2.01 -0.54
CA SER A 131 -22.29 0.57 -0.80
C SER A 131 -22.87 -0.32 0.31
N PHE A 132 -23.04 0.18 1.53
CA PHE A 132 -23.71 -0.55 2.62
C PHE A 132 -25.21 -0.77 2.38
N GLY A 133 -25.85 -0.03 1.45
CA GLY A 133 -27.27 -0.15 1.13
C GLY A 133 -27.57 -0.26 -0.38
N ASP A 134 -26.63 0.04 -1.24
CA ASP A 134 -26.74 0.02 -2.69
C ASP A 134 -26.10 -1.24 -3.27
N LYS A 135 -26.92 -2.14 -3.82
CA LYS A 135 -26.49 -3.44 -4.36
C LYS A 135 -25.55 -3.30 -5.57
N ASP A 136 -25.72 -2.28 -6.39
CA ASP A 136 -24.88 -2.07 -7.58
C ASP A 136 -23.49 -1.60 -7.18
N LEU A 137 -23.39 -0.70 -6.19
CA LEU A 137 -22.10 -0.28 -5.62
C LEU A 137 -21.43 -1.44 -4.89
N GLN A 138 -22.18 -2.23 -4.14
CA GLN A 138 -21.66 -3.44 -3.47
C GLN A 138 -21.13 -4.45 -4.49
N ALA A 139 -21.83 -4.66 -5.61
CA ALA A 139 -21.37 -5.55 -6.67
C ALA A 139 -20.07 -5.05 -7.32
N LYS A 140 -19.96 -3.75 -7.60
CA LYS A 140 -18.71 -3.14 -8.12
C LYS A 140 -17.55 -3.31 -7.14
N GLN A 141 -17.78 -3.05 -5.86
CA GLN A 141 -16.79 -3.25 -4.80
C GLN A 141 -16.33 -4.71 -4.78
N THR A 142 -17.26 -5.65 -4.69
CA THR A 142 -16.98 -7.09 -4.64
C THR A 142 -16.20 -7.56 -5.86
N ALA A 143 -16.55 -7.08 -7.06
CA ALA A 143 -15.85 -7.43 -8.29
C ALA A 143 -14.39 -6.93 -8.34
N SER A 144 -14.04 -5.88 -7.60
CA SER A 144 -12.67 -5.35 -7.56
C SER A 144 -11.75 -6.12 -6.59
N ILE A 145 -12.31 -6.79 -5.59
CA ILE A 145 -11.55 -7.46 -4.53
C ILE A 145 -10.55 -8.51 -5.06
N PRO A 146 -10.93 -9.45 -5.94
CA PRO A 146 -9.98 -10.44 -6.46
C PRO A 146 -8.82 -9.80 -7.23
N MET A 147 -9.08 -8.68 -7.94
CA MET A 147 -8.04 -7.95 -8.66
C MET A 147 -7.08 -7.25 -7.70
N ALA A 148 -7.59 -6.63 -6.65
CA ALA A 148 -6.77 -6.02 -5.60
C ALA A 148 -5.87 -7.06 -4.88
N ILE A 149 -6.42 -8.24 -4.57
CA ILE A 149 -5.66 -9.36 -3.97
C ILE A 149 -4.56 -9.84 -4.93
N ALA A 150 -4.88 -9.97 -6.22
CA ALA A 150 -3.89 -10.35 -7.23
C ALA A 150 -2.75 -9.32 -7.32
N ASP A 151 -3.07 -8.02 -7.23
CA ASP A 151 -2.07 -6.94 -7.20
C ASP A 151 -1.16 -7.02 -5.96
N GLY A 152 -1.72 -7.34 -4.79
CA GLY A 152 -0.94 -7.57 -3.56
C GLY A 152 0.04 -8.73 -3.68
N LYS A 153 -0.42 -9.87 -4.22
CA LYS A 153 0.43 -11.04 -4.50
C LYS A 153 1.50 -10.74 -5.54
N GLN A 154 1.13 -10.04 -6.62
CA GLN A 154 2.08 -9.62 -7.64
C GLN A 154 3.13 -8.65 -7.09
N ALA A 155 2.77 -7.77 -6.16
CA ALA A 155 3.70 -6.86 -5.51
C ALA A 155 4.78 -7.62 -4.73
N ILE A 156 4.39 -8.64 -3.95
CA ILE A 156 5.35 -9.51 -3.25
C ILE A 156 6.28 -10.22 -4.25
N ALA A 157 5.71 -10.82 -5.32
CA ALA A 157 6.48 -11.50 -6.35
C ALA A 157 7.47 -10.55 -7.05
N TYR A 158 7.03 -9.33 -7.36
CA TYR A 158 7.88 -8.30 -7.95
C TYR A 158 9.05 -7.94 -7.05
N VAL A 159 8.78 -7.63 -5.78
CA VAL A 159 9.81 -7.25 -4.80
C VAL A 159 10.81 -8.39 -4.61
N ARG A 160 10.35 -9.64 -4.51
CA ARG A 160 11.21 -10.82 -4.35
C ARG A 160 12.09 -11.05 -5.57
N LYS A 161 11.53 -10.99 -6.77
CA LYS A 161 12.25 -11.14 -8.03
C LYS A 161 13.35 -10.10 -8.21
N ASN A 162 13.12 -8.88 -7.74
CA ASN A 162 14.03 -7.74 -7.90
C ASN A 162 14.79 -7.40 -6.60
N ALA A 163 14.81 -8.29 -5.61
CA ALA A 163 15.32 -8.03 -4.26
C ALA A 163 16.75 -7.46 -4.24
N ALA A 164 17.65 -8.03 -5.06
CA ALA A 164 19.03 -7.56 -5.16
C ALA A 164 19.13 -6.09 -5.66
N GLN A 165 18.34 -5.72 -6.67
CA GLN A 165 18.32 -4.35 -7.20
C GLN A 165 17.66 -3.37 -6.24
N LEU A 166 16.68 -3.84 -5.46
CA LEU A 166 15.95 -3.04 -4.48
C LEU A 166 16.71 -2.93 -3.14
N GLY A 167 17.79 -3.70 -2.96
CA GLY A 167 18.60 -3.70 -1.74
C GLY A 167 17.90 -4.34 -0.55
N VAL A 168 17.06 -5.37 -0.79
CA VAL A 168 16.31 -6.09 0.24
C VAL A 168 16.65 -7.58 0.25
N ASP A 169 16.36 -8.26 1.36
CA ASP A 169 16.52 -9.70 1.49
C ASP A 169 15.27 -10.42 0.94
N PRO A 170 15.38 -11.31 -0.05
CA PRO A 170 14.24 -12.01 -0.63
C PRO A 170 13.50 -12.93 0.36
N ASN A 171 14.09 -13.21 1.53
CA ASN A 171 13.50 -14.00 2.61
C ASN A 171 12.96 -13.15 3.78
N LYS A 172 12.85 -11.83 3.59
CA LYS A 172 12.32 -10.88 4.58
C LYS A 172 11.33 -9.90 3.96
N ILE A 173 10.39 -10.41 3.17
CA ILE A 173 9.39 -9.61 2.46
C ILE A 173 8.01 -9.88 3.07
N GLY A 174 7.48 -8.91 3.79
CA GLY A 174 6.13 -8.98 4.34
C GLY A 174 5.13 -8.14 3.57
N ILE A 175 3.88 -8.32 3.94
CA ILE A 175 2.76 -7.48 3.49
C ILE A 175 1.95 -7.03 4.69
N MET A 176 1.57 -5.76 4.72
CA MET A 176 0.63 -5.21 5.69
C MET A 176 -0.45 -4.40 4.99
N GLY A 177 -1.57 -4.25 5.64
CA GLY A 177 -2.64 -3.44 5.08
C GLY A 177 -3.73 -3.13 6.10
N PHE A 178 -4.53 -2.14 5.78
CA PHE A 178 -5.53 -1.54 6.65
C PHE A 178 -6.92 -1.69 6.03
N SER A 179 -7.94 -2.11 6.80
CA SER A 179 -9.32 -2.24 6.31
C SER A 179 -9.38 -3.07 5.02
N ALA A 180 -9.82 -2.51 3.88
CA ALA A 180 -9.78 -3.14 2.56
C ALA A 180 -8.36 -3.58 2.15
N GLY A 181 -7.34 -2.77 2.45
CA GLY A 181 -5.93 -3.17 2.27
C GLY A 181 -5.52 -4.29 3.21
N GLY A 182 -6.13 -4.37 4.39
CA GLY A 182 -6.01 -5.50 5.31
C GLY A 182 -6.57 -6.79 4.71
N THR A 183 -7.66 -6.71 3.92
CA THR A 183 -8.16 -7.83 3.12
C THR A 183 -7.12 -8.30 2.11
N VAL A 184 -6.49 -7.38 1.39
CA VAL A 184 -5.41 -7.69 0.42
C VAL A 184 -4.25 -8.39 1.13
N ALA A 185 -3.79 -7.83 2.26
CA ALA A 185 -2.68 -8.38 3.03
C ALA A 185 -3.01 -9.76 3.62
N GLY A 186 -4.16 -9.90 4.30
CA GLY A 186 -4.58 -11.16 4.90
C GLY A 186 -4.77 -12.26 3.85
N SER A 187 -5.42 -11.94 2.72
CA SER A 187 -5.61 -12.91 1.62
C SER A 187 -4.29 -13.34 0.96
N ALA A 188 -3.23 -12.52 1.01
CA ALA A 188 -1.91 -12.94 0.55
C ALA A 188 -1.29 -14.02 1.44
N GLY A 189 -1.72 -14.15 2.70
CA GLY A 189 -1.33 -15.23 3.60
C GLY A 189 -1.98 -16.57 3.31
N PHE A 190 -2.94 -16.60 2.37
CA PHE A 190 -3.63 -17.80 1.93
C PHE A 190 -3.45 -18.00 0.43
N GLY A 191 -3.38 -19.26 -0.03
CA GLY A 191 -3.35 -19.60 -1.46
C GLY A 191 -2.22 -18.91 -2.24
N TYR A 192 -1.04 -18.83 -1.64
CA TYR A 192 0.18 -18.30 -2.23
C TYR A 192 0.92 -19.36 -3.07
N THR A 193 1.83 -18.91 -3.92
CA THR A 193 2.86 -19.72 -4.59
C THR A 193 4.23 -19.39 -3.98
N ALA A 194 5.27 -20.13 -4.34
CA ALA A 194 6.63 -19.86 -3.85
C ALA A 194 7.10 -18.42 -4.19
N GLU A 195 6.67 -17.88 -5.35
CA GLU A 195 7.10 -16.56 -5.81
C GLU A 195 6.45 -15.43 -5.00
N ASN A 196 5.18 -15.62 -4.56
CA ASN A 196 4.39 -14.56 -3.92
C ASN A 196 4.03 -14.84 -2.46
N LYS A 197 4.63 -15.86 -1.83
CA LYS A 197 4.46 -16.14 -0.42
C LYS A 197 5.06 -15.00 0.41
N PRO A 198 4.31 -14.29 1.25
CA PRO A 198 4.90 -13.33 2.18
C PRO A 198 5.67 -14.07 3.28
N ASP A 199 6.73 -13.47 3.80
CA ASP A 199 7.46 -14.03 4.94
C ASP A 199 6.80 -13.68 6.28
N PHE A 200 5.95 -12.63 6.28
CA PHE A 200 5.06 -12.27 7.38
C PHE A 200 3.89 -11.41 6.86
N VAL A 201 2.79 -11.39 7.60
CA VAL A 201 1.55 -10.67 7.22
C VAL A 201 1.07 -9.82 8.39
N ALA A 202 0.61 -8.61 8.11
CA ALA A 202 0.01 -7.74 9.13
C ALA A 202 -1.33 -7.16 8.66
N PRO A 203 -2.45 -7.89 8.78
CA PRO A 203 -3.80 -7.38 8.53
C PRO A 203 -4.26 -6.54 9.72
N ILE A 204 -4.47 -5.24 9.50
CA ILE A 204 -4.91 -4.30 10.52
C ILE A 204 -6.37 -3.96 10.24
N TYR A 205 -7.26 -4.22 11.21
CA TYR A 205 -8.72 -4.10 11.11
C TYR A 205 -9.25 -4.51 9.73
N ALA A 206 -8.83 -5.70 9.28
CA ALA A 206 -9.13 -6.23 7.96
C ALA A 206 -10.60 -6.64 7.82
N PHE A 207 -11.21 -6.34 6.66
CA PHE A 207 -12.43 -6.99 6.22
C PHE A 207 -12.05 -8.30 5.52
N LEU A 208 -12.06 -9.39 6.25
CA LEU A 208 -11.71 -10.72 5.72
C LEU A 208 -12.71 -11.77 6.22
N PRO A 209 -13.90 -11.81 5.62
CA PRO A 209 -14.93 -12.77 6.02
C PRO A 209 -14.48 -14.21 5.74
N PRO A 210 -15.07 -15.21 6.46
CA PRO A 210 -14.63 -16.61 6.38
C PRO A 210 -14.56 -17.19 4.96
N GLU A 211 -15.48 -16.80 4.08
CA GLU A 211 -15.52 -17.24 2.67
C GLU A 211 -14.33 -16.73 1.82
N MET A 212 -13.63 -15.71 2.29
CA MET A 212 -12.41 -15.17 1.66
C MET A 212 -11.14 -15.73 2.28
N GLN A 213 -11.26 -16.46 3.39
CA GLN A 213 -10.14 -17.12 4.03
C GLN A 213 -9.87 -18.45 3.32
N GLY A 214 -8.62 -18.69 2.97
CA GLY A 214 -8.20 -19.97 2.41
C GLY A 214 -7.90 -21.00 3.50
N ALA A 215 -7.64 -22.23 3.08
CA ALA A 215 -7.11 -23.23 4.00
C ALA A 215 -5.73 -22.79 4.52
N VAL A 216 -5.50 -22.93 5.82
CA VAL A 216 -4.21 -22.63 6.44
C VAL A 216 -3.22 -23.72 6.04
N ALA A 217 -2.20 -23.37 5.30
CA ALA A 217 -1.12 -24.28 4.92
C ALA A 217 -0.19 -24.55 6.12
N ALA A 218 0.45 -25.72 6.13
CA ALA A 218 1.38 -26.08 7.22
C ALA A 218 2.58 -25.12 7.34
N ASP A 219 2.91 -24.43 6.25
CA ASP A 219 3.99 -23.43 6.15
C ASP A 219 3.44 -21.99 6.05
N ALA A 220 2.22 -21.75 6.55
CA ALA A 220 1.61 -20.42 6.54
C ALA A 220 2.52 -19.38 7.21
N PRO A 221 2.59 -18.16 6.65
CA PRO A 221 3.41 -17.11 7.24
C PRO A 221 2.83 -16.67 8.60
N PRO A 222 3.69 -16.25 9.55
CA PRO A 222 3.21 -15.65 10.79
C PRO A 222 2.42 -14.37 10.51
N MET A 223 1.35 -14.15 11.30
CA MET A 223 0.48 -12.99 11.17
C MET A 223 0.50 -12.13 12.43
N PHE A 224 0.57 -10.81 12.25
CA PHE A 224 0.30 -9.82 13.30
C PHE A 224 -1.06 -9.18 13.01
N ILE A 225 -2.05 -9.48 13.83
CA ILE A 225 -3.44 -9.01 13.67
C ILE A 225 -3.71 -7.94 14.71
N ALA A 226 -4.27 -6.80 14.29
CA ALA A 226 -4.68 -5.74 15.20
C ALA A 226 -6.03 -5.15 14.77
N VAL A 227 -6.89 -4.93 15.74
CA VAL A 227 -8.21 -4.31 15.56
C VAL A 227 -8.68 -3.71 16.88
N ALA A 228 -9.45 -2.64 16.84
CA ALA A 228 -10.10 -2.09 18.03
C ALA A 228 -11.24 -3.00 18.47
N SER A 229 -11.38 -3.26 19.78
CA SER A 229 -12.47 -4.10 20.32
C SER A 229 -13.85 -3.47 20.13
N ASP A 230 -13.91 -2.16 19.97
CA ASP A 230 -15.08 -1.32 19.76
C ASP A 230 -15.15 -0.76 18.32
N ASP A 231 -14.57 -1.48 17.35
CA ASP A 231 -14.62 -1.08 15.94
C ASP A 231 -16.06 -0.89 15.46
N GLN A 232 -16.38 0.33 15.00
CA GLN A 232 -17.75 0.72 14.68
C GLN A 232 -18.28 0.08 13.39
N ILE A 233 -17.42 -0.46 12.55
CA ILE A 233 -17.78 -1.17 11.31
C ILE A 233 -17.95 -2.67 11.58
N GLY A 234 -17.51 -3.15 12.74
CA GLY A 234 -17.64 -4.57 13.14
C GLY A 234 -16.48 -5.44 12.62
N LEU A 235 -15.36 -4.87 12.22
CA LEU A 235 -14.22 -5.59 11.67
C LEU A 235 -13.49 -6.48 12.69
N GLN A 236 -13.74 -6.30 13.99
CA GLN A 236 -13.20 -7.17 15.04
C GLN A 236 -13.64 -8.62 14.88
N THR A 237 -14.85 -8.87 14.37
CA THR A 237 -15.36 -10.24 14.13
C THR A 237 -14.55 -10.97 13.08
N HIS A 238 -14.11 -10.28 12.04
CA HIS A 238 -13.24 -10.84 11.00
C HIS A 238 -11.82 -11.09 11.50
N SER A 239 -11.30 -10.17 12.32
CA SER A 239 -9.95 -10.28 12.86
C SER A 239 -9.79 -11.38 13.89
N VAL A 240 -10.85 -11.70 14.65
CA VAL A 240 -10.86 -12.84 15.62
C VAL A 240 -10.96 -14.17 14.89
N ALA A 241 -11.52 -14.19 13.68
CA ALA A 241 -11.68 -15.42 12.87
C ALA A 241 -10.41 -15.79 12.08
N LEU A 242 -9.41 -14.90 12.02
CA LEU A 242 -8.11 -15.15 11.41
C LEU A 242 -7.15 -15.89 12.34
#